data_ed089226da00dace022269fedec87c2d
#
_entry.id   ed089226da00dace022269fedec87c2d
#
_cell.length_a   1.000
_cell.length_b   1.000
_cell.length_c   1.000
_cell.angle_alpha   90.00
_cell.angle_beta   90.00
_cell.angle_gamma   90.00
#
_symmetry.space_group_name_H-M   'P 1'
#
loop_
_entity.id
_entity.type
_entity.pdbx_description
1 polymer ?
#
loop_
_entity_poly.entity_id
_entity_poly.type
_entity_poly.pdbx_seq_one_letter_code
_entity_poly.pdbx_strand_id
1 'polypeptide(L)'
;MFMSRPFFRRSLLFIAVSTMSLVSLGGAGRAVEKSFAIARLDVTVWQPDEVAPVARPIVVFSHGFHGCATQSRFLMTALAAAGYLVVAPNHRDATCNGGSARWIDRPEWRFGKPETWDEDSFRDRADDIIRLVAALKAEPEWRNLIDWQHFGLIGHSLGGYTVLGLGGAWPSWKLEGVKAVLALSPYVEPFLVRRTLAGMDAPVMYQGGTLDFGITPALQKPMGAYDLSPRPKYYVELKGAGHFAWTDLRHTFHHPIVTYSLAFLDQYVRGSAAATQLTDATSDVAIFRYDPGAQQ
;
A
#
# COMPACT_ATOMS: atom_id res chain seq x y z
N MET A 1 -76.04 35.29 31.99
CA MET A 1 -75.71 33.99 32.58
C MET A 1 -75.03 33.14 31.46
N PHE A 2 -73.76 33.33 31.26
CA PHE A 2 -72.98 32.58 30.26
C PHE A 2 -71.75 31.97 30.94
N MET A 3 -71.73 30.68 31.04
CA MET A 3 -70.65 29.89 31.61
C MET A 3 -69.52 29.73 30.55
N SER A 4 -68.35 30.24 30.84
CA SER A 4 -67.13 30.02 30.07
C SER A 4 -66.44 28.67 30.48
N ARG A 5 -66.22 27.80 29.53
CA ARG A 5 -65.42 26.56 29.70
C ARG A 5 -63.94 26.85 29.52
N PRO A 6 -63.04 26.25 30.30
CA PRO A 6 -61.62 26.41 30.10
C PRO A 6 -61.06 25.43 29.01
N PHE A 7 -60.25 25.98 28.12
CA PHE A 7 -59.46 25.23 27.13
C PHE A 7 -58.27 24.56 27.81
N PHE A 8 -58.24 23.24 27.79
CA PHE A 8 -57.06 22.46 28.14
C PHE A 8 -56.11 22.45 26.95
N ARG A 9 -54.94 23.12 27.04
CA ARG A 9 -53.79 22.95 26.13
C ARG A 9 -53.11 21.65 26.51
N ARG A 10 -53.17 20.66 25.63
CA ARG A 10 -52.28 19.47 25.66
C ARG A 10 -50.93 19.87 25.13
N SER A 11 -49.92 19.94 25.98
CA SER A 11 -48.50 20.00 25.60
C SER A 11 -48.06 18.64 25.11
N LEU A 12 -47.73 18.53 23.80
CA LEU A 12 -47.07 17.38 23.21
C LEU A 12 -45.57 17.46 23.55
N LEU A 13 -45.15 16.56 24.44
CA LEU A 13 -43.76 16.36 24.78
C LEU A 13 -43.13 15.55 23.63
N PHE A 14 -42.31 16.19 22.77
CA PHE A 14 -41.48 15.49 21.79
C PHE A 14 -40.28 14.86 22.52
N ILE A 15 -40.31 13.55 22.71
CA ILE A 15 -39.14 12.76 23.12
C ILE A 15 -38.30 12.58 21.87
N ALA A 16 -37.21 13.33 21.77
CA ALA A 16 -36.18 13.10 20.78
C ALA A 16 -35.44 11.79 21.14
N VAL A 17 -35.74 10.71 20.46
CA VAL A 17 -34.94 9.47 20.50
C VAL A 17 -33.68 9.71 19.72
N SER A 18 -32.61 10.03 20.45
CA SER A 18 -31.24 10.07 19.89
C SER A 18 -30.83 8.65 19.60
N THR A 19 -30.86 8.24 18.35
CA THR A 19 -30.27 6.99 17.91
C THR A 19 -28.74 7.15 17.94
N MET A 20 -28.15 6.72 19.05
CA MET A 20 -26.72 6.50 19.14
C MET A 20 -26.38 5.37 18.18
N SER A 21 -25.80 5.70 16.99
CA SER A 21 -25.17 4.72 16.13
C SER A 21 -24.00 4.13 16.89
N LEU A 22 -24.16 2.92 17.42
CA LEU A 22 -23.04 2.10 17.87
C LEU A 22 -22.17 1.83 16.64
N VAL A 23 -21.07 2.57 16.51
CA VAL A 23 -19.93 2.15 15.67
C VAL A 23 -19.40 0.88 16.34
N SER A 24 -19.77 -0.26 15.79
CA SER A 24 -19.18 -1.54 16.12
C SER A 24 -17.67 -1.41 15.86
N LEU A 25 -16.89 -1.35 16.93
CA LEU A 25 -15.46 -1.65 16.89
C LEU A 25 -15.37 -3.14 16.53
N GLY A 26 -15.34 -3.42 15.22
CA GLY A 26 -15.12 -4.76 14.70
C GLY A 26 -13.82 -5.28 15.30
N GLY A 27 -13.88 -6.39 16.02
CA GLY A 27 -12.71 -7.11 16.48
C GLY A 27 -11.79 -7.32 15.27
N ALA A 28 -10.46 -7.15 15.46
CA ALA A 28 -9.49 -7.36 14.41
C ALA A 28 -9.74 -8.73 13.76
N GLY A 29 -10.14 -8.75 12.48
CA GLY A 29 -10.43 -9.97 11.74
C GLY A 29 -9.17 -10.86 11.73
N ARG A 30 -9.38 -12.17 11.64
CA ARG A 30 -8.27 -13.10 11.44
C ARG A 30 -7.95 -13.17 9.95
N ALA A 31 -6.70 -13.40 9.60
CA ALA A 31 -6.25 -13.58 8.23
C ALA A 31 -5.70 -14.99 8.03
N VAL A 32 -5.89 -15.54 6.85
CA VAL A 32 -5.35 -16.82 6.40
C VAL A 32 -4.31 -16.57 5.31
N GLU A 33 -3.16 -17.23 5.44
CA GLU A 33 -2.07 -17.22 4.47
C GLU A 33 -2.07 -18.56 3.71
N LYS A 34 -2.00 -18.51 2.38
CA LYS A 34 -1.92 -19.69 1.51
C LYS A 34 -0.95 -19.43 0.35
N SER A 35 -0.31 -20.49 -0.14
CA SER A 35 0.55 -20.43 -1.31
C SER A 35 -0.13 -21.06 -2.52
N PHE A 36 0.07 -20.46 -3.69
CA PHE A 36 -0.49 -20.88 -4.97
C PHE A 36 0.56 -20.77 -6.08
N ALA A 37 0.42 -21.59 -7.10
CA ALA A 37 1.14 -21.40 -8.35
C ALA A 37 0.20 -20.67 -9.33
N ILE A 38 0.45 -19.38 -9.58
CA ILE A 38 -0.36 -18.54 -10.48
C ILE A 38 0.57 -17.92 -11.53
N ALA A 39 0.20 -18.03 -12.81
CA ALA A 39 1.01 -17.50 -13.93
C ALA A 39 2.47 -17.99 -13.93
N ARG A 40 2.74 -19.21 -13.46
CA ARG A 40 4.06 -19.81 -13.24
C ARG A 40 4.92 -19.08 -12.20
N LEU A 41 4.27 -18.42 -11.24
CA LEU A 41 4.90 -17.77 -10.11
C LEU A 41 4.47 -18.47 -8.83
N ASP A 42 5.37 -18.58 -7.86
CA ASP A 42 4.99 -18.92 -6.49
C ASP A 42 4.42 -17.66 -5.84
N VAL A 43 3.14 -17.69 -5.53
CA VAL A 43 2.38 -16.55 -5.02
C VAL A 43 1.88 -16.86 -3.62
N THR A 44 2.15 -15.98 -2.67
CA THR A 44 1.51 -16.04 -1.36
C THR A 44 0.29 -15.11 -1.36
N VAL A 45 -0.83 -15.63 -0.84
CA VAL A 45 -2.10 -14.92 -0.74
C VAL A 45 -2.51 -14.84 0.72
N TRP A 46 -2.84 -13.65 1.19
CA TRP A 46 -3.48 -13.41 2.49
C TRP A 46 -4.90 -12.90 2.25
N GLN A 47 -5.83 -13.50 2.96
CA GLN A 47 -7.24 -13.13 2.90
C GLN A 47 -7.86 -13.16 4.30
N PRO A 48 -8.97 -12.43 4.54
CA PRO A 48 -9.72 -12.61 5.78
C PRO A 48 -10.14 -14.07 5.98
N ASP A 49 -10.13 -14.53 7.22
CA ASP A 49 -10.55 -15.89 7.60
C ASP A 49 -12.06 -16.11 7.35
N GLU A 50 -12.84 -15.03 7.38
CA GLU A 50 -14.26 -15.09 7.09
C GLU A 50 -14.51 -15.26 5.58
N VAL A 51 -15.18 -16.37 5.24
CA VAL A 51 -15.61 -16.69 3.86
C VAL A 51 -16.94 -15.97 3.57
N ALA A 52 -16.91 -14.65 3.41
CA ALA A 52 -18.05 -13.96 2.82
C ALA A 52 -17.89 -14.01 1.28
N PRO A 53 -18.94 -14.34 0.50
CA PRO A 53 -18.89 -14.37 -0.96
C PRO A 53 -18.93 -12.95 -1.56
N VAL A 54 -18.11 -12.05 -1.04
CA VAL A 54 -18.05 -10.65 -1.49
C VAL A 54 -16.70 -10.41 -2.13
N ALA A 55 -16.69 -9.80 -3.31
CA ALA A 55 -15.48 -9.34 -3.96
C ALA A 55 -14.75 -8.33 -3.05
N ARG A 56 -13.43 -8.47 -2.94
CA ARG A 56 -12.59 -7.71 -2.00
C ARG A 56 -11.65 -6.77 -2.73
N PRO A 57 -11.34 -5.59 -2.16
CA PRO A 57 -10.25 -4.78 -2.66
C PRO A 57 -8.96 -5.59 -2.65
N ILE A 58 -8.16 -5.43 -3.72
CA ILE A 58 -6.92 -6.17 -3.89
C ILE A 58 -5.70 -5.26 -3.71
N VAL A 59 -4.68 -5.81 -3.07
CA VAL A 59 -3.35 -5.22 -3.00
C VAL A 59 -2.30 -6.21 -3.48
N VAL A 60 -1.43 -5.77 -4.40
CA VAL A 60 -0.27 -6.57 -4.85
C VAL A 60 0.98 -6.04 -4.17
N PHE A 61 1.73 -6.94 -3.51
CA PHE A 61 2.98 -6.63 -2.82
C PHE A 61 4.19 -7.14 -3.61
N SER A 62 5.21 -6.29 -3.77
CA SER A 62 6.51 -6.62 -4.34
C SER A 62 7.60 -6.53 -3.27
N HIS A 63 8.32 -7.65 -3.06
CA HIS A 63 9.38 -7.74 -2.04
C HIS A 63 10.67 -7.02 -2.45
N GLY A 64 11.57 -6.75 -1.49
CA GLY A 64 12.89 -6.16 -1.72
C GLY A 64 13.84 -7.08 -2.50
N PHE A 65 15.01 -6.54 -2.84
CA PHE A 65 16.08 -7.30 -3.50
C PHE A 65 16.47 -8.51 -2.66
N HIS A 66 16.47 -9.70 -3.26
CA HIS A 66 16.68 -10.98 -2.59
C HIS A 66 15.75 -11.26 -1.40
N GLY A 67 14.61 -10.56 -1.32
CA GLY A 67 13.55 -10.87 -0.35
C GLY A 67 12.71 -12.07 -0.78
N CYS A 68 11.55 -12.19 -0.14
CA CYS A 68 10.52 -13.17 -0.46
C CYS A 68 9.13 -12.54 -0.40
N ALA A 69 8.14 -13.16 -1.01
CA ALA A 69 6.74 -12.78 -0.89
C ALA A 69 6.33 -12.55 0.58
N THR A 70 6.89 -13.34 1.50
CA THR A 70 6.58 -13.34 2.93
C THR A 70 7.43 -12.41 3.80
N GLN A 71 8.34 -11.60 3.21
CA GLN A 71 9.29 -10.78 4.00
C GLN A 71 8.62 -9.76 4.94
N SER A 72 7.41 -9.33 4.62
CA SER A 72 6.62 -8.32 5.36
C SER A 72 5.26 -8.90 5.78
N ARG A 73 5.26 -10.17 6.26
CA ARG A 73 4.05 -10.92 6.62
C ARG A 73 3.18 -10.15 7.61
N PHE A 74 3.79 -9.42 8.57
CA PHE A 74 3.04 -8.63 9.55
C PHE A 74 2.08 -7.63 8.87
N LEU A 75 2.55 -6.92 7.85
CA LEU A 75 1.76 -5.93 7.13
C LEU A 75 0.71 -6.61 6.25
N MET A 76 1.09 -7.66 5.52
CA MET A 76 0.16 -8.41 4.65
C MET A 76 -0.99 -9.02 5.47
N THR A 77 -0.66 -9.58 6.64
CA THR A 77 -1.66 -10.13 7.60
C THR A 77 -2.58 -9.03 8.13
N ALA A 78 -2.04 -7.86 8.49
CA ALA A 78 -2.85 -6.74 8.98
C ALA A 78 -3.81 -6.20 7.90
N LEU A 79 -3.36 -6.08 6.65
CA LEU A 79 -4.19 -5.68 5.52
C LEU A 79 -5.30 -6.72 5.24
N ALA A 80 -4.98 -8.00 5.27
CA ALA A 80 -5.96 -9.06 5.10
C ALA A 80 -6.99 -9.06 6.25
N ALA A 81 -6.55 -8.92 7.50
CA ALA A 81 -7.44 -8.79 8.66
C ALA A 81 -8.37 -7.57 8.54
N ALA A 82 -7.91 -6.51 7.88
CA ALA A 82 -8.72 -5.33 7.54
C ALA A 82 -9.63 -5.53 6.31
N GLY A 83 -9.64 -6.72 5.68
CA GLY A 83 -10.56 -7.09 4.61
C GLY A 83 -10.03 -6.96 3.18
N TYR A 84 -8.74 -6.71 2.98
CA TYR A 84 -8.10 -6.79 1.67
C TYR A 84 -7.79 -8.22 1.26
N LEU A 85 -7.83 -8.51 -0.04
CA LEU A 85 -7.11 -9.63 -0.62
C LEU A 85 -5.69 -9.15 -0.94
N VAL A 86 -4.69 -9.76 -0.33
CA VAL A 86 -3.29 -9.40 -0.58
C VAL A 86 -2.59 -10.52 -1.32
N VAL A 87 -1.91 -10.21 -2.41
CA VAL A 87 -1.17 -11.19 -3.22
C VAL A 87 0.27 -10.73 -3.40
N ALA A 88 1.23 -11.64 -3.25
CA ALA A 88 2.64 -11.35 -3.39
C ALA A 88 3.34 -12.47 -4.17
N PRO A 89 3.92 -12.20 -5.34
CA PRO A 89 4.74 -13.17 -6.05
C PRO A 89 6.15 -13.24 -5.46
N ASN A 90 6.78 -14.40 -5.54
CA ASN A 90 8.22 -14.52 -5.50
C ASN A 90 8.79 -14.14 -6.87
N HIS A 91 9.55 -13.06 -6.92
CA HIS A 91 10.29 -12.69 -8.13
C HIS A 91 11.48 -13.62 -8.37
N ARG A 92 12.07 -13.57 -9.56
CA ARG A 92 13.22 -14.40 -9.94
C ARG A 92 14.40 -14.31 -8.96
N ASP A 93 14.58 -13.15 -8.32
CA ASP A 93 15.65 -12.92 -7.33
C ASP A 93 15.25 -13.30 -5.89
N ALA A 94 14.11 -13.92 -5.66
CA ALA A 94 13.69 -14.34 -4.33
C ALA A 94 14.59 -15.46 -3.78
N THR A 95 15.10 -15.29 -2.55
CA THR A 95 16.00 -16.27 -1.91
C THR A 95 15.27 -17.52 -1.43
N CYS A 96 13.97 -17.44 -1.22
CA CYS A 96 13.14 -18.57 -0.79
C CYS A 96 12.74 -19.52 -1.94
N ASN A 97 13.14 -19.25 -3.17
CA ASN A 97 12.91 -20.14 -4.33
C ASN A 97 13.94 -21.29 -4.42
N GLY A 98 14.34 -21.86 -3.29
CA GLY A 98 15.24 -23.01 -3.27
C GLY A 98 16.66 -22.75 -3.78
N GLY A 99 17.17 -21.52 -3.64
CA GLY A 99 18.53 -21.14 -4.02
C GLY A 99 18.72 -20.82 -5.50
N SER A 100 17.63 -20.62 -6.25
CA SER A 100 17.66 -20.18 -7.66
C SER A 100 18.12 -18.73 -7.83
N ALA A 101 18.09 -17.92 -6.76
CA ALA A 101 18.63 -16.56 -6.77
C ALA A 101 20.17 -16.61 -6.75
N ARG A 102 20.79 -16.51 -7.92
CA ARG A 102 22.24 -16.42 -8.00
C ARG A 102 22.66 -14.96 -7.84
N TRP A 103 23.50 -14.67 -6.84
CA TRP A 103 24.13 -13.36 -6.65
C TRP A 103 24.84 -12.86 -7.92
N ILE A 104 25.38 -13.80 -8.73
CA ILE A 104 26.07 -13.52 -9.99
C ILE A 104 25.10 -12.93 -11.04
N ASP A 105 23.83 -13.36 -11.04
CA ASP A 105 22.85 -12.93 -12.05
C ASP A 105 22.27 -11.53 -11.75
N ARG A 106 22.39 -11.06 -10.50
CA ARG A 106 21.83 -9.80 -10.02
C ARG A 106 22.79 -9.09 -9.07
N PRO A 107 23.90 -8.52 -9.57
CA PRO A 107 24.93 -7.93 -8.71
C PRO A 107 24.44 -6.62 -8.06
N GLU A 108 24.67 -6.47 -6.74
CA GLU A 108 24.30 -5.30 -5.94
C GLU A 108 24.98 -3.99 -6.38
N TRP A 109 26.16 -4.06 -7.02
CA TRP A 109 26.91 -2.89 -7.49
C TRP A 109 26.11 -2.00 -8.44
N ARG A 110 25.07 -2.53 -9.10
CA ARG A 110 24.18 -1.74 -9.97
C ARG A 110 23.42 -0.66 -9.22
N PHE A 111 23.10 -0.85 -7.93
CA PHE A 111 22.46 0.17 -7.11
C PHE A 111 23.32 1.43 -6.94
N GLY A 112 24.64 1.32 -7.01
CA GLY A 112 25.55 2.48 -6.99
C GLY A 112 25.65 3.24 -8.32
N LYS A 113 24.92 2.81 -9.37
CA LYS A 113 24.96 3.41 -10.72
C LYS A 113 23.54 3.63 -11.27
N PRO A 114 22.71 4.43 -10.61
CA PRO A 114 21.31 4.64 -11.01
C PRO A 114 21.14 5.24 -12.41
N GLU A 115 22.14 5.97 -12.90
CA GLU A 115 22.18 6.53 -14.25
C GLU A 115 22.21 5.46 -15.36
N THR A 116 22.64 4.24 -15.04
CA THR A 116 22.67 3.11 -15.98
C THR A 116 21.34 2.35 -16.07
N TRP A 117 20.39 2.69 -15.20
CA TRP A 117 19.08 2.02 -15.19
C TRP A 117 18.14 2.66 -16.21
N ASP A 118 17.35 1.82 -16.83
CA ASP A 118 16.31 2.14 -17.81
C ASP A 118 15.07 1.26 -17.58
N GLU A 119 14.13 1.27 -18.52
CA GLU A 119 12.91 0.46 -18.45
C GLU A 119 13.15 -1.05 -18.53
N ASP A 120 14.32 -1.49 -19.00
CA ASP A 120 14.69 -2.91 -19.01
C ASP A 120 15.33 -3.37 -17.68
N SER A 121 15.73 -2.41 -16.84
CA SER A 121 16.38 -2.71 -15.56
C SER A 121 15.38 -3.27 -14.55
N PHE A 122 15.52 -4.57 -14.20
CA PHE A 122 14.59 -5.33 -13.36
C PHE A 122 13.15 -5.42 -13.93
N ARG A 123 13.01 -5.30 -15.26
CA ARG A 123 11.77 -5.42 -16.00
C ARG A 123 11.00 -6.70 -15.68
N ASP A 124 11.71 -7.81 -15.51
CA ASP A 124 11.13 -9.11 -15.15
C ASP A 124 10.25 -9.07 -13.88
N ARG A 125 10.55 -8.18 -12.92
CA ARG A 125 9.71 -8.00 -11.72
C ARG A 125 8.37 -7.33 -12.05
N ALA A 126 8.39 -6.36 -12.95
CA ALA A 126 7.16 -5.74 -13.46
C ALA A 126 6.35 -6.74 -14.29
N ASP A 127 7.01 -7.48 -15.17
CA ASP A 127 6.37 -8.53 -16.00
C ASP A 127 5.74 -9.64 -15.14
N ASP A 128 6.35 -10.00 -14.02
CA ASP A 128 5.77 -10.94 -13.05
C ASP A 128 4.42 -10.43 -12.52
N ILE A 129 4.37 -9.16 -12.08
CA ILE A 129 3.13 -8.56 -11.57
C ILE A 129 2.09 -8.38 -12.67
N ILE A 130 2.49 -7.94 -13.86
CA ILE A 130 1.59 -7.80 -15.02
C ILE A 130 0.94 -9.15 -15.36
N ARG A 131 1.75 -10.22 -15.43
CA ARG A 131 1.25 -11.59 -15.71
C ARG A 131 0.35 -12.10 -14.58
N LEU A 132 0.72 -11.86 -13.32
CA LEU A 132 -0.09 -12.23 -12.16
C LEU A 132 -1.46 -11.55 -12.21
N VAL A 133 -1.50 -10.24 -12.41
CA VAL A 133 -2.76 -9.47 -12.51
C VAL A 133 -3.62 -9.97 -13.68
N ALA A 134 -3.00 -10.24 -14.83
CA ALA A 134 -3.71 -10.78 -15.99
C ALA A 134 -4.33 -12.15 -15.70
N ALA A 135 -3.60 -13.05 -15.05
CA ALA A 135 -4.09 -14.38 -14.67
C ALA A 135 -5.23 -14.28 -13.65
N LEU A 136 -5.09 -13.45 -12.61
CA LEU A 136 -6.15 -13.24 -11.60
C LEU A 136 -7.45 -12.67 -12.23
N LYS A 137 -7.35 -11.85 -13.28
CA LYS A 137 -8.49 -11.33 -14.02
C LYS A 137 -9.13 -12.38 -14.92
N ALA A 138 -8.36 -13.31 -15.48
CA ALA A 138 -8.82 -14.30 -16.44
C ALA A 138 -9.48 -15.51 -15.76
N GLU A 139 -8.91 -15.99 -14.66
CA GLU A 139 -9.37 -17.20 -13.99
C GLU A 139 -10.65 -16.96 -13.17
N PRO A 140 -11.75 -17.72 -13.42
CA PRO A 140 -13.03 -17.51 -12.74
C PRO A 140 -12.96 -17.61 -11.22
N GLU A 141 -12.07 -18.45 -10.69
CA GLU A 141 -11.83 -18.64 -9.26
C GLU A 141 -11.43 -17.34 -8.58
N TRP A 142 -10.53 -16.56 -9.19
CA TRP A 142 -10.04 -15.31 -8.65
C TRP A 142 -10.88 -14.10 -9.03
N ARG A 143 -11.36 -14.07 -10.28
CA ARG A 143 -12.10 -12.95 -10.84
C ARG A 143 -13.31 -12.56 -9.99
N ASN A 144 -14.01 -13.53 -9.41
CA ASN A 144 -15.21 -13.31 -8.61
C ASN A 144 -14.90 -12.91 -7.15
N LEU A 145 -13.66 -13.12 -6.69
CA LEU A 145 -13.19 -12.76 -5.35
C LEU A 145 -12.58 -11.37 -5.27
N ILE A 146 -12.30 -10.75 -6.42
CA ILE A 146 -11.52 -9.50 -6.50
C ILE A 146 -12.39 -8.36 -7.03
N ASP A 147 -12.43 -7.28 -6.27
CA ASP A 147 -12.96 -6.00 -6.72
C ASP A 147 -11.85 -5.17 -7.38
N TRP A 148 -11.76 -5.26 -8.69
CA TRP A 148 -10.75 -4.55 -9.49
C TRP A 148 -10.94 -3.04 -9.57
N GLN A 149 -12.07 -2.50 -9.09
CA GLN A 149 -12.25 -1.06 -8.93
C GLN A 149 -11.44 -0.51 -7.74
N HIS A 150 -10.99 -1.42 -6.87
CA HIS A 150 -10.27 -1.14 -5.64
C HIS A 150 -8.92 -1.87 -5.63
N PHE A 151 -7.99 -1.42 -6.50
CA PHE A 151 -6.69 -2.04 -6.73
C PHE A 151 -5.54 -1.14 -6.26
N GLY A 152 -4.68 -1.63 -5.34
CA GLY A 152 -3.50 -0.96 -4.83
C GLY A 152 -2.21 -1.74 -5.07
N LEU A 153 -1.08 -1.01 -5.08
CA LEU A 153 0.26 -1.57 -5.17
C LEU A 153 1.06 -1.21 -3.91
N ILE A 154 1.80 -2.18 -3.38
CA ILE A 154 2.75 -1.98 -2.27
C ILE A 154 4.10 -2.57 -2.65
N GLY A 155 5.20 -1.90 -2.29
CA GLY A 155 6.53 -2.47 -2.49
C GLY A 155 7.57 -1.95 -1.51
N HIS A 156 8.48 -2.83 -1.11
CA HIS A 156 9.60 -2.50 -0.24
C HIS A 156 10.91 -2.47 -1.03
N SER A 157 11.75 -1.47 -0.79
CA SER A 157 13.10 -1.37 -1.36
C SER A 157 13.06 -1.46 -2.91
N LEU A 158 13.68 -2.48 -3.53
CA LEU A 158 13.57 -2.75 -4.97
C LEU A 158 12.12 -3.05 -5.39
N GLY A 159 11.31 -3.66 -4.52
CA GLY A 159 9.87 -3.80 -4.75
C GLY A 159 9.16 -2.45 -4.80
N GLY A 160 9.64 -1.46 -4.02
CA GLY A 160 9.18 -0.08 -4.11
C GLY A 160 9.49 0.55 -5.47
N TYR A 161 10.69 0.33 -6.01
CA TYR A 161 11.03 0.68 -7.39
C TYR A 161 10.05 0.03 -8.39
N THR A 162 9.81 -1.27 -8.23
CA THR A 162 8.91 -2.01 -9.11
C THR A 162 7.49 -1.40 -9.13
N VAL A 163 6.89 -1.15 -7.96
CA VAL A 163 5.52 -0.62 -7.89
C VAL A 163 5.41 0.85 -8.31
N LEU A 164 6.44 1.66 -8.13
CA LEU A 164 6.50 3.01 -8.67
C LEU A 164 6.55 2.98 -10.21
N GLY A 165 7.35 2.09 -10.80
CA GLY A 165 7.38 1.86 -12.24
C GLY A 165 6.01 1.45 -12.78
N LEU A 166 5.35 0.46 -12.15
CA LEU A 166 3.99 0.01 -12.48
C LEU A 166 2.92 1.10 -12.26
N GLY A 167 3.16 2.03 -11.35
CA GLY A 167 2.31 3.20 -11.11
C GLY A 167 2.44 4.28 -12.20
N GLY A 168 3.38 4.13 -13.13
CA GLY A 168 3.58 5.04 -14.26
C GLY A 168 4.94 5.75 -14.30
N ALA A 169 5.82 5.58 -13.30
CA ALA A 169 7.17 6.13 -13.34
C ALA A 169 8.02 5.52 -14.48
N TRP A 170 7.68 4.33 -14.97
CA TRP A 170 8.10 3.78 -16.25
C TRP A 170 6.89 3.65 -17.17
N PRO A 171 6.74 4.45 -18.24
CA PRO A 171 5.55 4.44 -19.08
C PRO A 171 5.19 3.06 -19.66
N SER A 172 6.19 2.26 -20.06
CA SER A 172 5.95 0.93 -20.64
C SER A 172 5.55 -0.14 -19.61
N TRP A 173 5.65 0.16 -18.31
CA TRP A 173 5.25 -0.76 -17.23
C TRP A 173 3.86 -0.47 -16.69
N LYS A 174 3.33 0.72 -16.97
CA LYS A 174 2.14 1.25 -16.32
C LYS A 174 0.98 0.27 -16.34
N LEU A 175 0.45 -0.02 -15.15
CA LEU A 175 -0.76 -0.82 -14.94
C LEU A 175 -1.99 0.09 -14.81
N GLU A 176 -2.99 -0.19 -15.63
CA GLU A 176 -4.26 0.52 -15.56
C GLU A 176 -5.08 0.13 -14.34
N GLY A 177 -5.80 1.10 -13.78
CA GLY A 177 -6.73 0.90 -12.66
C GLY A 177 -6.10 0.92 -11.29
N VAL A 178 -4.79 1.20 -11.17
CA VAL A 178 -4.13 1.38 -9.87
C VAL A 178 -4.69 2.62 -9.18
N LYS A 179 -5.20 2.45 -7.96
CA LYS A 179 -5.80 3.52 -7.15
C LYS A 179 -4.84 4.15 -6.15
N ALA A 180 -3.79 3.43 -5.75
CA ALA A 180 -2.79 3.91 -4.80
C ALA A 180 -1.48 3.13 -4.95
N VAL A 181 -0.36 3.82 -4.71
CA VAL A 181 0.98 3.23 -4.64
C VAL A 181 1.58 3.51 -3.26
N LEU A 182 1.83 2.46 -2.48
CA LEU A 182 2.50 2.54 -1.18
C LEU A 182 3.94 2.06 -1.33
N ALA A 183 4.88 2.98 -1.24
CA ALA A 183 6.31 2.74 -1.43
C ALA A 183 7.04 2.77 -0.08
N LEU A 184 7.45 1.60 0.38
CA LEU A 184 8.07 1.35 1.69
C LEU A 184 9.58 1.35 1.53
N SER A 185 10.27 2.38 2.02
CA SER A 185 11.72 2.55 1.85
C SER A 185 12.19 2.21 0.42
N PRO A 186 11.57 2.82 -0.64
CA PRO A 186 11.77 2.41 -2.02
C PRO A 186 13.11 2.89 -2.57
N TYR A 187 13.76 2.07 -3.41
CA TYR A 187 14.86 2.53 -4.23
C TYR A 187 14.34 3.40 -5.38
N VAL A 188 14.65 4.69 -5.37
CA VAL A 188 14.05 5.69 -6.29
C VAL A 188 15.05 6.39 -7.21
N GLU A 189 16.35 6.24 -6.97
CA GLU A 189 17.40 7.00 -7.67
C GLU A 189 17.29 6.98 -9.21
N PRO A 190 16.97 5.84 -9.89
CA PRO A 190 16.81 5.84 -11.34
C PRO A 190 15.71 6.79 -11.83
N PHE A 191 14.61 6.89 -11.10
CA PHE A 191 13.51 7.80 -11.44
C PHE A 191 13.89 9.28 -11.21
N LEU A 192 14.74 9.56 -10.22
CA LEU A 192 15.24 10.92 -9.97
C LEU A 192 16.16 11.38 -11.10
N VAL A 193 17.08 10.50 -11.52
CA VAL A 193 18.01 10.77 -12.65
C VAL A 193 17.21 11.06 -13.92
N ARG A 194 16.19 10.28 -14.20
CA ARG A 194 15.38 10.39 -15.44
C ARG A 194 14.17 11.30 -15.32
N ARG A 195 13.84 11.76 -14.10
CA ARG A 195 12.69 12.63 -13.80
C ARG A 195 11.34 12.05 -14.24
N THR A 196 11.16 10.73 -14.08
CA THR A 196 9.98 10.04 -14.59
C THR A 196 8.84 9.88 -13.57
N LEU A 197 9.05 10.20 -12.28
CA LEU A 197 8.00 10.11 -11.25
C LEU A 197 6.74 10.92 -11.57
N ALA A 198 6.88 12.01 -12.34
CA ALA A 198 5.75 12.81 -12.79
C ALA A 198 4.76 12.06 -13.70
N GLY A 199 5.15 10.91 -14.25
CA GLY A 199 4.28 10.04 -15.07
C GLY A 199 3.30 9.16 -14.26
N MET A 200 3.35 9.20 -12.93
CA MET A 200 2.40 8.48 -12.07
C MET A 200 1.04 9.20 -12.06
N ASP A 201 -0.06 8.44 -12.06
CA ASP A 201 -1.41 9.00 -11.98
C ASP A 201 -2.05 8.76 -10.61
N ALA A 202 -1.65 7.69 -9.92
CA ALA A 202 -2.22 7.32 -8.64
C ALA A 202 -1.57 8.09 -7.47
N PRO A 203 -2.33 8.39 -6.41
CA PRO A 203 -1.77 8.85 -5.14
C PRO A 203 -0.64 7.97 -4.67
N VAL A 204 0.41 8.60 -4.11
CA VAL A 204 1.58 7.89 -3.61
C VAL A 204 1.88 8.23 -2.15
N MET A 205 2.18 7.21 -1.35
CA MET A 205 2.78 7.37 -0.03
C MET A 205 4.17 6.77 -0.02
N TYR A 206 5.15 7.59 0.35
CA TYR A 206 6.51 7.16 0.67
C TYR A 206 6.64 6.98 2.18
N GLN A 207 7.14 5.84 2.62
CA GLN A 207 7.59 5.66 4.00
C GLN A 207 9.11 5.52 4.01
N GLY A 208 9.77 6.26 4.90
CA GLY A 208 11.21 6.24 5.11
C GLY A 208 11.54 6.17 6.60
N GLY A 209 12.82 6.09 6.93
CA GLY A 209 13.27 6.02 8.31
C GLY A 209 14.55 6.80 8.59
N THR A 210 14.66 7.40 9.77
CA THR A 210 15.79 8.27 10.12
C THR A 210 17.15 7.56 10.17
N LEU A 211 17.17 6.22 10.23
CA LEU A 211 18.38 5.41 10.18
C LEU A 211 18.55 4.64 8.87
N ASP A 212 17.73 4.92 7.87
CA ASP A 212 17.84 4.34 6.53
C ASP A 212 18.63 5.28 5.61
N PHE A 213 19.91 5.42 5.88
CA PHE A 213 20.80 6.41 5.26
C PHE A 213 21.02 6.19 3.75
N GLY A 214 20.81 4.96 3.26
CA GLY A 214 21.01 4.63 1.85
C GLY A 214 19.80 4.97 0.95
N ILE A 215 18.62 5.11 1.52
CA ILE A 215 17.35 5.26 0.77
C ILE A 215 16.61 6.55 1.13
N THR A 216 16.35 6.76 2.42
CA THR A 216 15.52 7.88 2.90
C THR A 216 15.96 9.26 2.41
N PRO A 217 17.26 9.61 2.32
CA PRO A 217 17.66 10.91 1.79
C PRO A 217 17.16 11.20 0.37
N ALA A 218 17.06 10.19 -0.49
CA ALA A 218 16.55 10.32 -1.85
C ALA A 218 15.04 10.61 -1.90
N LEU A 219 14.30 10.26 -0.85
CA LEU A 219 12.87 10.51 -0.76
C LEU A 219 12.55 11.96 -0.41
N GLN A 220 13.29 12.55 0.54
CA GLN A 220 12.94 13.82 1.19
C GLN A 220 13.75 15.04 0.73
N LYS A 221 14.94 14.83 0.13
CA LYS A 221 15.79 15.95 -0.33
C LYS A 221 15.03 16.84 -1.33
N PRO A 222 15.39 18.14 -1.46
CA PRO A 222 14.89 18.96 -2.55
C PRO A 222 15.07 18.25 -3.90
N MET A 223 14.01 18.26 -4.72
CA MET A 223 13.94 17.48 -5.97
C MET A 223 14.09 15.96 -5.78
N GLY A 224 13.80 15.46 -4.59
CA GLY A 224 13.70 14.04 -4.28
C GLY A 224 12.36 13.44 -4.71
N ALA A 225 12.14 12.17 -4.35
CA ALA A 225 10.98 11.46 -4.85
C ALA A 225 9.64 12.11 -4.44
N TYR A 226 9.53 12.58 -3.20
CA TYR A 226 8.34 13.28 -2.77
C TYR A 226 8.07 14.54 -3.61
N ASP A 227 9.08 15.36 -3.85
CA ASP A 227 8.90 16.62 -4.58
C ASP A 227 8.51 16.38 -6.05
N LEU A 228 9.12 15.37 -6.69
CA LEU A 228 8.92 15.06 -8.12
C LEU A 228 7.66 14.25 -8.42
N SER A 229 7.00 13.69 -7.41
CA SER A 229 5.77 12.93 -7.60
C SER A 229 4.55 13.83 -7.74
N PRO A 230 3.53 13.41 -8.52
CA PRO A 230 2.26 14.12 -8.62
C PRO A 230 1.48 14.05 -7.29
N ARG A 231 0.46 14.87 -7.20
CA ARG A 231 -0.47 14.94 -6.06
C ARG A 231 -1.69 14.05 -6.32
N PRO A 232 -2.34 13.49 -5.26
CA PRO A 232 -2.01 13.57 -3.84
C PRO A 232 -0.76 12.75 -3.49
N LYS A 233 0.06 13.26 -2.56
CA LYS A 233 1.29 12.60 -2.14
C LYS A 233 1.58 12.75 -0.66
N TYR A 234 2.18 11.70 -0.08
CA TYR A 234 2.52 11.62 1.34
C TYR A 234 3.99 11.22 1.52
N TYR A 235 4.59 11.73 2.58
CA TYR A 235 5.87 11.26 3.06
C TYR A 235 5.81 11.08 4.58
N VAL A 236 6.13 9.89 5.05
CA VAL A 236 6.14 9.51 6.47
C VAL A 236 7.53 8.99 6.81
N GLU A 237 8.27 9.69 7.69
CA GLU A 237 9.58 9.26 8.16
C GLU A 237 9.50 8.78 9.60
N LEU A 238 9.81 7.51 9.85
CA LEU A 238 9.73 6.89 11.15
C LEU A 238 11.02 7.08 11.95
N LYS A 239 10.90 7.53 13.21
CA LYS A 239 12.03 7.73 14.13
C LYS A 239 12.74 6.41 14.43
N GLY A 240 14.04 6.34 14.20
CA GLY A 240 14.87 5.17 14.50
C GLY A 240 14.71 4.00 13.52
N ALA A 241 13.85 4.11 12.51
CA ALA A 241 13.67 3.06 11.52
C ALA A 241 14.87 3.03 10.54
N GLY A 242 15.44 1.85 10.34
CA GLY A 242 16.41 1.56 9.28
C GLY A 242 15.75 0.77 8.15
N HIS A 243 16.52 0.42 7.10
CA HIS A 243 16.03 -0.19 5.87
C HIS A 243 15.13 -1.43 6.05
N PHE A 244 15.40 -2.25 7.05
CA PHE A 244 14.65 -3.49 7.33
C PHE A 244 13.47 -3.31 8.31
N ALA A 245 13.09 -2.08 8.65
CA ALA A 245 11.94 -1.82 9.52
C ALA A 245 10.61 -2.33 8.91
N TRP A 246 10.51 -2.35 7.59
CA TRP A 246 9.34 -2.81 6.83
C TRP A 246 9.31 -4.33 6.58
N THR A 247 10.17 -5.08 7.28
CA THR A 247 10.21 -6.55 7.23
C THR A 247 9.87 -7.14 8.59
N ASP A 248 9.62 -8.44 8.64
CA ASP A 248 9.36 -9.16 9.91
C ASP A 248 10.56 -9.17 10.88
N LEU A 249 11.72 -8.65 10.47
CA LEU A 249 12.93 -8.61 11.29
C LEU A 249 12.90 -7.53 12.39
N ARG A 250 12.00 -6.52 12.30
CA ARG A 250 12.00 -5.34 13.18
C ARG A 250 10.62 -5.00 13.72
N HIS A 251 10.13 -5.79 14.66
CA HIS A 251 8.78 -5.69 15.22
C HIS A 251 8.42 -4.33 15.82
N THR A 252 9.39 -3.58 16.32
CA THR A 252 9.20 -2.26 16.97
C THR A 252 8.46 -1.26 16.07
N PHE A 253 8.64 -1.37 14.74
CA PHE A 253 8.07 -0.43 13.79
C PHE A 253 6.77 -0.90 13.15
N HIS A 254 6.31 -2.13 13.44
CA HIS A 254 5.15 -2.71 12.80
C HIS A 254 3.89 -1.88 13.01
N HIS A 255 3.66 -1.40 14.23
CA HIS A 255 2.45 -0.62 14.53
C HIS A 255 2.32 0.67 13.70
N PRO A 256 3.27 1.61 13.71
CA PRO A 256 3.16 2.82 12.89
C PRO A 256 3.15 2.52 11.39
N ILE A 257 3.90 1.53 10.90
CA ILE A 257 3.87 1.12 9.49
C ILE A 257 2.47 0.68 9.08
N VAL A 258 1.84 -0.21 9.86
CA VAL A 258 0.47 -0.70 9.59
C VAL A 258 -0.53 0.46 9.65
N THR A 259 -0.42 1.33 10.66
CA THR A 259 -1.32 2.46 10.86
C THR A 259 -1.38 3.39 9.64
N TYR A 260 -0.23 3.86 9.18
CA TYR A 260 -0.17 4.75 8.01
C TYR A 260 -0.50 4.03 6.70
N SER A 261 -0.10 2.76 6.57
CA SER A 261 -0.40 1.96 5.39
C SER A 261 -1.90 1.72 5.22
N LEU A 262 -2.59 1.30 6.29
CA LEU A 262 -4.04 1.10 6.28
C LEU A 262 -4.78 2.41 6.01
N ALA A 263 -4.44 3.48 6.73
CA ALA A 263 -5.08 4.77 6.54
C ALA A 263 -5.01 5.25 5.08
N PHE A 264 -3.84 5.13 4.45
CA PHE A 264 -3.63 5.51 3.06
C PHE A 264 -4.40 4.62 2.07
N LEU A 265 -4.33 3.30 2.24
CA LEU A 265 -5.03 2.36 1.36
C LEU A 265 -6.54 2.44 1.53
N ASP A 266 -7.05 2.60 2.75
CA ASP A 266 -8.49 2.77 2.99
C ASP A 266 -9.03 4.05 2.32
N GLN A 267 -8.28 5.14 2.36
CA GLN A 267 -8.68 6.37 1.68
C GLN A 267 -8.68 6.23 0.17
N TYR A 268 -7.61 5.73 -0.42
CA TYR A 268 -7.41 5.81 -1.88
C TYR A 268 -7.80 4.53 -2.63
N VAL A 269 -7.70 3.36 -2.01
CA VAL A 269 -8.14 2.11 -2.64
C VAL A 269 -9.61 1.86 -2.35
N ARG A 270 -10.08 2.02 -1.09
CA ARG A 270 -11.48 1.79 -0.73
C ARG A 270 -12.39 3.00 -0.90
N GLY A 271 -11.83 4.20 -1.01
CA GLY A 271 -12.62 5.44 -1.04
C GLY A 271 -13.22 5.80 0.32
N SER A 272 -12.64 5.34 1.42
CA SER A 272 -13.07 5.71 2.77
C SER A 272 -12.75 7.18 3.07
N ALA A 273 -13.46 7.78 4.02
CA ALA A 273 -13.13 9.12 4.51
C ALA A 273 -11.67 9.13 5.04
N ALA A 274 -10.99 10.27 4.88
CA ALA A 274 -9.63 10.44 5.35
C ALA A 274 -9.52 10.17 6.86
N ALA A 275 -8.58 9.31 7.23
CA ALA A 275 -8.26 9.06 8.62
C ALA A 275 -7.39 10.19 9.19
N THR A 276 -7.53 10.47 10.50
CA THR A 276 -6.73 11.50 11.18
C THR A 276 -5.23 11.28 11.08
N GLN A 277 -4.79 10.01 10.96
CA GLN A 277 -3.39 9.65 10.74
C GLN A 277 -2.80 10.19 9.44
N LEU A 278 -3.65 10.56 8.48
CA LEU A 278 -3.22 11.17 7.21
C LEU A 278 -3.20 12.71 7.26
N THR A 279 -3.56 13.31 8.40
CA THR A 279 -3.49 14.76 8.63
C THR A 279 -2.49 15.13 9.72
N ASP A 280 -2.26 14.23 10.69
CA ASP A 280 -1.43 14.50 11.86
C ASP A 280 -0.36 13.43 12.07
N ALA A 281 0.86 13.85 12.40
CA ALA A 281 1.95 12.96 12.75
C ALA A 281 1.75 12.35 14.15
N THR A 282 1.94 11.05 14.28
CA THR A 282 2.06 10.39 15.58
C THR A 282 3.44 10.61 16.20
N SER A 283 3.62 10.27 17.49
CA SER A 283 4.89 10.39 18.21
C SER A 283 6.06 9.63 17.56
N ASP A 284 5.76 8.56 16.83
CA ASP A 284 6.74 7.71 16.15
C ASP A 284 7.28 8.30 14.85
N VAL A 285 6.68 9.41 14.38
CA VAL A 285 7.03 10.06 13.12
C VAL A 285 7.98 11.23 13.36
N ALA A 286 9.08 11.26 12.60
CA ALA A 286 10.05 12.36 12.61
C ALA A 286 9.63 13.47 11.64
N ILE A 287 9.17 13.07 10.44
CA ILE A 287 8.71 14.00 9.40
C ILE A 287 7.43 13.43 8.80
N PHE A 288 6.40 14.28 8.74
CA PHE A 288 5.18 14.01 8.01
C PHE A 288 4.95 15.13 7.00
N ARG A 289 4.75 14.76 5.74
CA ARG A 289 4.42 15.72 4.67
C ARG A 289 3.20 15.20 3.91
N TYR A 290 2.27 16.08 3.66
CA TYR A 290 1.09 15.79 2.85
C TYR A 290 0.83 16.95 1.88
N ASP A 291 0.59 16.61 0.63
CA ASP A 291 0.21 17.55 -0.41
C ASP A 291 -1.02 17.00 -1.17
N PRO A 292 -2.23 17.51 -0.86
CA PRO A 292 -3.47 16.99 -1.45
C PRO A 292 -3.65 17.32 -2.93
N GLY A 293 -2.90 18.29 -3.43
CA GLY A 293 -3.23 18.93 -4.72
C GLY A 293 -4.28 20.04 -4.56
N ALA A 294 -4.64 20.65 -5.68
CA ALA A 294 -5.76 21.58 -5.69
C ALA A 294 -7.06 20.81 -5.43
N GLN A 295 -7.84 21.22 -4.45
CA GLN A 295 -9.22 20.74 -4.31
C GLN A 295 -9.97 21.19 -5.56
N GLN A 296 -10.44 20.22 -6.34
CA GLN A 296 -11.32 20.47 -7.48
C GLN A 296 -12.73 20.78 -6.98
#